data_1e84e7983a92e6aabf9418d9dc3f3415
#
_entry.id   1e84e7983a92e6aabf9418d9dc3f3415
#
_cell.length_a   1.000
_cell.length_b   1.000
_cell.length_c   1.000
_cell.angle_alpha   90.00
_cell.angle_beta   90.00
_cell.angle_gamma   90.00
#
_symmetry.space_group_name_H-M   'P 1'
#
loop_
_entity.id
_entity.type
_entity.pdbx_description
1 polymer ?
#
loop_
_entity_poly.entity_id
_entity_poly.type
_entity_poly.pdbx_seq_one_letter_code
_entity_poly.pdbx_strand_id
1 'polypeptide(L)' 'MRQSRQGQGIAQQAVALLREFGFERLGLFRLEIVMGVGNTASEAVAIAAGATFECLARNRIFLHDQPLDANIYSLVPSD' A
#
# COMPACT_ATOMS: atom_id res chain seq x y z
N MET A 1 -8.68 -0.92 21.25
CA MET A 1 -9.08 -1.49 20.62
C MET A 1 -9.66 -1.16 19.43
N ARG A 2 -10.59 -0.56 19.40
CA ARG A 2 -11.20 -0.21 18.33
C ARG A 2 -10.46 0.77 17.56
N GLN A 3 -9.53 1.53 18.16
CA GLN A 3 -8.81 2.52 17.44
C GLN A 3 -8.00 1.98 16.30
N SER A 4 -7.33 0.85 16.46
CA SER A 4 -6.56 0.31 15.35
C SER A 4 -7.47 -0.13 14.22
N ARG A 5 -8.67 -0.63 14.57
CA ARG A 5 -9.60 -0.98 13.56
C ARG A 5 -10.11 0.22 12.83
N GLN A 6 -10.38 1.29 13.53
CA GLN A 6 -10.82 2.51 12.90
C GLN A 6 -9.74 3.07 11.99
N GLY A 7 -8.48 2.98 12.44
CA GLY A 7 -7.37 3.42 11.60
C GLY A 7 -7.28 2.64 10.32
N GLN A 8 -7.48 1.34 10.39
CA GLN A 8 -7.43 0.52 9.20
C GLN A 8 -8.57 0.85 8.24
N GLY A 9 -9.76 1.10 8.79
CA GLY A 9 -10.89 1.46 7.97
C GLY A 9 -10.67 2.75 7.23
N ILE A 10 -10.10 3.75 7.91
CA ILE A 10 -9.80 5.03 7.30
C ILE A 10 -8.75 4.86 6.21
N ALA A 11 -7.72 4.07 6.49
CA ALA A 11 -6.66 3.83 5.51
C ALA A 11 -7.20 3.12 4.27
N GLN A 12 -8.09 2.15 4.46
CA GLN A 12 -8.70 1.47 3.34
C GLN A 12 -9.53 2.41 2.48
N GLN A 13 -10.27 3.30 3.12
CA GLN A 13 -11.05 4.29 2.39
C GLN A 13 -10.14 5.23 1.62
N ALA A 14 -9.02 5.62 2.22
CA ALA A 14 -8.07 6.49 1.54
C ALA A 14 -7.49 5.80 0.30
N VAL A 15 -7.14 4.52 0.42
CA VAL A 15 -6.62 3.78 -0.73
C VAL A 15 -7.68 3.66 -1.82
N ALA A 16 -8.93 3.41 -1.43
CA ALA A 16 -10.02 3.30 -2.41
C ALA A 16 -10.21 4.61 -3.16
N LEU A 17 -10.14 5.73 -2.45
CA LEU A 17 -10.28 7.03 -3.08
C LEU A 17 -9.11 7.33 -4.01
N LEU A 18 -7.90 6.99 -3.58
CA LEU A 18 -6.72 7.17 -4.41
C LEU A 18 -6.78 6.32 -5.67
N ARG A 19 -7.28 5.10 -5.52
CA ARG A 19 -7.44 4.20 -6.65
C ARG A 19 -8.40 4.79 -7.66
N GLU A 20 -9.54 5.24 -7.18
CA GLU A 20 -10.54 5.84 -8.05
C GLU A 20 -10.00 7.08 -8.74
N PHE A 21 -9.39 7.98 -7.95
CA PHE A 21 -8.85 9.21 -8.49
C PHE A 21 -7.73 8.93 -9.50
N GLY A 22 -6.80 8.05 -9.12
CA GLY A 22 -5.65 7.77 -9.97
C GLY A 22 -6.06 7.10 -11.27
N PHE A 23 -6.92 6.10 -11.21
CA PHE A 23 -7.27 5.36 -12.41
C PHE A 23 -8.28 6.11 -13.28
N GLU A 24 -9.27 6.73 -12.67
CA GLU A 24 -10.35 7.35 -13.43
C GLU A 24 -10.08 8.78 -13.82
N ARG A 25 -9.42 9.54 -12.92
CA ARG A 25 -9.18 10.94 -13.20
C ARG A 25 -7.84 11.20 -13.85
N LEU A 26 -6.80 10.50 -13.40
CA LEU A 26 -5.46 10.71 -13.91
C LEU A 26 -5.07 9.74 -14.99
N GLY A 27 -5.87 8.69 -15.21
CA GLY A 27 -5.58 7.72 -16.24
C GLY A 27 -4.37 6.86 -15.97
N LEU A 28 -4.06 6.64 -14.69
CA LEU A 28 -2.92 5.82 -14.33
C LEU A 28 -3.23 4.35 -14.60
N PHE A 29 -2.19 3.60 -14.87
CA PHE A 29 -2.33 2.17 -15.12
C PHE A 29 -1.90 1.33 -13.93
N ARG A 30 -1.30 1.96 -12.91
CA ARG A 30 -0.73 1.21 -11.80
C ARG A 30 -0.55 2.11 -10.60
N LEU A 31 -0.86 1.59 -9.42
CA LEU A 31 -0.53 2.21 -8.15
C LEU A 31 0.31 1.23 -7.37
N GLU A 32 1.37 1.71 -6.73
CA GLU A 32 2.20 0.87 -5.90
C GLU A 32 2.08 1.28 -4.45
N ILE A 33 2.05 0.29 -3.58
CA ILE A 33 2.08 0.50 -2.14
C ILE A 33 3.39 -0.10 -1.65
N VAL A 34 4.25 0.75 -1.13
CA VAL A 34 5.58 0.35 -0.67
C VAL A 34 5.60 0.43 0.85
N MET A 35 6.00 -0.64 1.51
CA MET A 35 6.02 -0.67 2.96
C MET A 35 7.26 -1.42 3.45
N GLY A 36 7.80 -1.01 4.59
CA GLY A 36 8.93 -1.70 5.17
C GLY A 36 8.56 -3.12 5.56
N VAL A 37 9.51 -4.02 5.42
CA VAL A 37 9.32 -5.40 5.86
C VAL A 37 9.00 -5.40 7.34
N GLY A 38 7.97 -6.14 7.73
CA GLY A 38 7.55 -6.19 9.11
C GLY A 38 6.45 -5.19 9.47
N ASN A 39 6.10 -4.30 8.56
CA ASN A 39 5.01 -3.36 8.81
C ASN A 39 3.68 -4.05 8.54
N THR A 40 3.24 -4.82 9.53
CA THR A 40 2.04 -5.66 9.36
C THR A 40 0.77 -4.84 9.20
N ALA A 41 0.73 -3.66 9.79
CA ALA A 41 -0.45 -2.80 9.66
C ALA A 41 -0.62 -2.33 8.21
N SER A 42 0.46 -1.88 7.60
CA SER A 42 0.41 -1.45 6.20
C SER A 42 0.12 -2.61 5.27
N GLU A 43 0.67 -3.77 5.57
CA GLU A 43 0.43 -4.95 4.77
C GLU A 43 -1.03 -5.35 4.83
N ALA A 44 -1.63 -5.30 6.02
CA ALA A 44 -3.04 -5.63 6.17
C ALA A 44 -3.92 -4.68 5.36
N VAL A 45 -3.58 -3.40 5.35
CA VAL A 45 -4.33 -2.41 4.57
C VAL A 45 -4.23 -2.72 3.09
N ALA A 46 -3.03 -3.04 2.61
CA ALA A 46 -2.83 -3.34 1.20
C ALA A 46 -3.62 -4.57 0.78
N ILE A 47 -3.59 -5.62 1.59
CA ILE A 47 -4.32 -6.85 1.31
C ILE A 47 -5.82 -6.58 1.31
N ALA A 48 -6.30 -5.85 2.30
CA ALA A 48 -7.72 -5.54 2.40
C ALA A 48 -8.20 -4.67 1.25
N ALA A 49 -7.33 -3.87 0.68
CA ALA A 49 -7.65 -3.05 -0.47
C ALA A 49 -7.62 -3.83 -1.79
N GLY A 50 -7.25 -5.10 -1.74
CA GLY A 50 -7.20 -5.92 -2.93
C GLY A 50 -5.91 -5.82 -3.71
N ALA A 51 -4.87 -5.27 -3.11
CA ALA A 51 -3.59 -5.14 -3.78
C ALA A 51 -2.90 -6.48 -3.88
N THR A 52 -2.11 -6.64 -4.92
CA THR A 52 -1.38 -7.88 -5.18
C THR A 52 0.08 -7.71 -4.77
N PHE A 53 0.59 -8.69 -4.05
CA PHE A 53 2.00 -8.69 -3.68
C PHE A 53 2.84 -8.90 -4.93
N GLU A 54 3.80 -8.01 -5.15
CA GLU A 54 4.65 -8.10 -6.33
C GLU A 54 6.01 -8.68 -6.01
N CYS A 55 6.69 -8.12 -5.02
CA CYS A 55 8.04 -8.55 -4.71
C CYS A 55 8.54 -7.92 -3.44
N LEU A 56 9.66 -8.47 -2.96
CA LEU A 56 10.42 -7.84 -1.90
C LEU A 56 11.57 -7.10 -2.57
N ALA A 57 11.64 -5.79 -2.36
CA ALA A 57 12.68 -4.94 -2.95
C ALA A 57 13.73 -4.63 -1.90
N ARG A 58 14.95 -5.09 -2.15
CA ARG A 58 16.03 -4.88 -1.18
C ARG A 58 16.49 -3.44 -1.20
N ASN A 59 16.72 -2.89 0.00
CA ASN A 59 17.20 -1.52 0.18
C ASN A 59 16.36 -0.49 -0.56
N ARG A 60 15.05 -0.70 -0.55
CA ARG A 60 14.13 0.17 -1.27
C ARG A 60 13.76 1.40 -0.46
N ILE A 61 13.83 1.31 0.86
CA ILE A 61 13.49 2.40 1.77
C ILE A 61 14.75 2.80 2.53
N PHE A 62 14.95 4.09 2.67
CA PHE A 62 16.08 4.60 3.44
C PHE A 62 15.53 5.39 4.61
N LEU A 63 15.77 4.91 5.83
CA LEU A 63 15.21 5.50 7.02
C LEU A 63 16.26 5.57 8.10
N HIS A 64 16.44 6.75 8.72
CA HIS A 64 17.43 6.94 9.78
C HIS A 64 18.81 6.46 9.35
N ASP A 65 19.19 6.79 8.12
CA ASP A 65 20.48 6.40 7.54
C ASP A 65 20.68 4.91 7.44
N GLN A 66 19.57 4.15 7.43
CA GLN A 66 19.62 2.71 7.29
C GLN A 66 18.81 2.28 6.07
N PRO A 67 19.39 1.48 5.19
CA PRO A 67 18.59 0.92 4.10
C PRO A 67 17.72 -0.20 4.65
N LEU A 68 16.48 -0.23 4.20
CA LEU A 68 15.51 -1.24 4.62
C LEU A 68 14.90 -1.88 3.40
N ASP A 69 14.62 -3.17 3.52
CA ASP A 69 13.89 -3.87 2.49
C ASP A 69 12.42 -3.50 2.56
N ALA A 70 11.76 -3.57 1.45
CA ALA A 70 10.35 -3.22 1.39
C ALA A 70 9.57 -4.27 0.63
N ASN A 71 8.32 -4.46 1.04
CA ASN A 71 7.36 -5.23 0.28
C ASN A 71 6.62 -4.29 -0.66
N ILE A 72 6.45 -4.72 -1.90
CA ILE A 72 5.77 -3.93 -2.91
C ILE A 72 4.47 -4.62 -3.25
N TYR A 73 3.38 -3.91 -3.07
CA TYR A 73 2.04 -4.36 -3.50
C TYR A 73 1.58 -3.43 -4.60
N SER A 74 0.71 -3.90 -5.45
CA SER A 74 0.23 -3.07 -6.55
C SER A 74 -1.27 -3.22 -6.75
N LEU A 75 -1.84 -2.18 -7.32
CA LEU A 75 -3.22 -2.17 -7.80
C LEU A 75 -3.19 -1.74 -9.25
N VAL A 76 -3.97 -2.41 -10.07
CA VAL A 76 -4.14 -2.02 -11.47
C VAL A 76 -5.64 -1.86 -11.72
N PRO A 77 -6.04 -1.14 -12.79
CA PRO A 77 -7.47 -0.84 -13.00
C PRO A 77 -8.37 -2.06 -13.10
N SER A 78 -7.83 -3.18 -13.55
CA SER A 78 -8.64 -4.39 -13.71
C SER A 78 -8.81 -5.19 -12.42
N ASP A 79 -8.15 -4.79 -11.36
CA ASP A 79 -8.28 -5.51 -10.07
C ASP A 79 -9.63 -5.30 -9.42
#